data_d27ff7db3a8cdc070a7a85c428a63fb2
#
_entry.id   d27ff7db3a8cdc070a7a85c428a63fb2
#
_cell.length_a   1.000
_cell.length_b   1.000
_cell.length_c   1.000
_cell.angle_alpha   90.00
_cell.angle_beta   90.00
_cell.angle_gamma   90.00
#
_symmetry.space_group_name_H-M   'P 1'
#
loop_
_entity.id
_entity.type
_entity.pdbx_description
1 polymer ?
#
loop_
_entity_poly.entity_id
_entity_poly.type
_entity_poly.pdbx_seq_one_letter_code
_entity_poly.pdbx_strand_id
1 'polypeptide(L)'
;MVSIGGLPVPGRLILAPMAGVTDLAFRSVCRELGAAGAVSEMVSAQALVYQDGKTKALLRRERVPGLYGVQLFGKDPEVIARAAPKARELSGCDYLDLNMGCPTGKIVRNGEGCALMRDLPLAGRIIAAAVKAADVPVTVKLRKGWDNGSVCAVELARIAREEGAAAVCVHGRTRAQMYSGRADWDIIREVKRAVDIPVIANGTFLSRRMRRIS
;
A
#
# COMPACT_ATOMS: atom_id res chain seq x y z
N MET A 1 0.39 12.16 18.00
CA MET A 1 -0.43 11.95 16.79
C MET A 1 0.43 11.22 15.77
N VAL A 2 -0.08 10.18 15.12
CA VAL A 2 0.69 9.45 14.08
C VAL A 2 0.71 10.31 12.82
N SER A 3 1.86 10.33 12.12
CA SER A 3 1.98 11.01 10.82
C SER A 3 2.61 10.07 9.78
N ILE A 4 2.27 10.27 8.53
CA ILE A 4 2.86 9.58 7.36
C ILE A 4 3.63 10.64 6.57
N GLY A 5 4.96 10.62 6.64
CA GLY A 5 5.79 11.61 5.94
C GLY A 5 5.43 13.07 6.28
N GLY A 6 5.13 13.36 7.56
CA GLY A 6 4.69 14.69 8.01
C GLY A 6 3.18 14.95 7.89
N LEU A 7 2.42 14.13 7.15
CA LEU A 7 0.97 14.26 7.06
C LEU A 7 0.30 13.73 8.32
N PRO A 8 -0.44 14.54 9.08
CA PRO A 8 -1.13 14.07 10.28
C PRO A 8 -2.25 13.09 9.92
N VAL A 9 -2.32 11.96 10.62
CA VAL A 9 -3.40 10.98 10.46
C VAL A 9 -4.49 11.28 11.49
N PRO A 10 -5.68 11.76 11.09
CA PRO A 10 -6.69 12.27 12.01
C PRO A 10 -7.49 11.15 12.73
N GLY A 11 -7.00 9.93 12.73
CA GLY A 11 -7.66 8.78 13.36
C GLY A 11 -6.81 7.52 13.31
N ARG A 12 -7.43 6.37 13.56
CA ARG A 12 -6.72 5.08 13.67
C ARG A 12 -7.03 4.10 12.55
N LEU A 13 -7.99 4.40 11.69
CA LEU A 13 -8.44 3.49 10.63
C LEU A 13 -8.27 4.14 9.27
N ILE A 14 -7.56 3.45 8.38
CA ILE A 14 -7.42 3.79 6.98
C ILE A 14 -8.03 2.65 6.17
N LEU A 15 -8.92 2.98 5.22
CA LEU A 15 -9.49 1.98 4.33
C LEU A 15 -8.41 1.47 3.36
N ALA A 16 -8.14 0.16 3.43
CA ALA A 16 -7.15 -0.47 2.57
C ALA A 16 -7.65 -0.61 1.12
N PRO A 17 -6.74 -0.60 0.12
CA PRO A 17 -7.09 -0.81 -1.28
C PRO A 17 -7.58 -2.24 -1.54
N MET A 18 -8.71 -2.37 -2.21
CA MET A 18 -9.30 -3.65 -2.64
C MET A 18 -9.91 -3.49 -4.03
N ALA A 19 -9.28 -4.11 -5.05
CA ALA A 19 -9.75 -4.05 -6.43
C ALA A 19 -11.20 -4.58 -6.55
N GLY A 20 -12.06 -3.82 -7.23
CA GLY A 20 -13.49 -4.11 -7.39
C GLY A 20 -14.34 -3.84 -6.13
N VAL A 21 -13.76 -3.26 -5.07
CA VAL A 21 -14.47 -2.98 -3.81
C VAL A 21 -14.31 -1.53 -3.36
N THR A 22 -13.07 -1.03 -3.30
CA THR A 22 -12.80 0.33 -2.79
C THR A 22 -12.90 1.39 -3.88
N ASP A 23 -14.01 1.38 -4.59
CA ASP A 23 -14.38 2.43 -5.53
C ASP A 23 -14.68 3.76 -4.82
N LEU A 24 -14.96 4.80 -5.60
CA LEU A 24 -15.25 6.13 -5.07
C LEU A 24 -16.41 6.14 -4.07
N ALA A 25 -17.49 5.40 -4.36
CA ALA A 25 -18.68 5.38 -3.52
C ALA A 25 -18.41 4.69 -2.19
N PHE A 26 -17.77 3.52 -2.22
CA PHE A 26 -17.44 2.79 -0.99
C PHE A 26 -16.43 3.56 -0.12
N ARG A 27 -15.43 4.20 -0.71
CA ARG A 27 -14.50 5.06 0.04
C ARG A 27 -15.23 6.23 0.70
N SER A 28 -16.16 6.89 -0.01
CA SER A 28 -16.96 7.99 0.55
C SER A 28 -17.74 7.56 1.79
N VAL A 29 -18.46 6.44 1.71
CA VAL A 29 -19.20 5.88 2.86
C VAL A 29 -18.27 5.56 4.04
N CYS A 30 -17.15 4.89 3.79
CA CYS A 30 -16.20 4.60 4.86
C CYS A 30 -15.63 5.86 5.52
N ARG A 31 -15.43 6.93 4.74
CA ARG A 31 -14.97 8.23 5.22
C ARG A 31 -16.03 8.91 6.09
N GLU A 32 -17.27 8.93 5.67
CA GLU A 32 -18.43 9.44 6.44
C GLU A 32 -18.58 8.70 7.75
N LEU A 33 -18.30 7.40 7.77
CA LEU A 33 -18.29 6.56 8.98
C LEU A 33 -17.04 6.71 9.86
N GLY A 34 -16.14 7.65 9.53
CA GLY A 34 -15.00 8.02 10.39
C GLY A 34 -13.66 7.36 10.05
N ALA A 35 -13.49 6.80 8.85
CA ALA A 35 -12.16 6.41 8.41
C ALA A 35 -11.27 7.65 8.25
N ALA A 36 -10.09 7.64 8.85
CA ALA A 36 -9.12 8.74 8.81
C ALA A 36 -8.54 8.97 7.41
N GLY A 37 -8.53 7.95 6.58
CA GLY A 37 -8.04 7.95 5.23
C GLY A 37 -8.61 6.80 4.41
N ALA A 38 -8.43 6.88 3.10
CA ALA A 38 -8.75 5.80 2.17
C ALA A 38 -7.69 5.73 1.08
N VAL A 39 -7.43 4.52 0.59
CA VAL A 39 -6.55 4.29 -0.56
C VAL A 39 -7.40 3.86 -1.76
N SER A 40 -7.07 4.37 -2.94
CA SER A 40 -7.74 3.98 -4.18
C SER A 40 -7.63 2.47 -4.45
N GLU A 41 -8.42 1.95 -5.36
CA GLU A 41 -8.08 0.68 -6.00
C GLU A 41 -6.68 0.76 -6.63
N MET A 42 -6.04 -0.38 -6.84
CA MET A 42 -4.70 -0.40 -7.41
C MET A 42 -4.70 0.01 -8.89
N VAL A 43 -3.84 0.94 -9.24
CA VAL A 43 -3.69 1.54 -10.57
C VAL A 43 -2.42 1.03 -11.23
N SER A 44 -2.53 0.55 -12.47
CA SER A 44 -1.34 0.15 -13.23
C SER A 44 -0.49 1.37 -13.58
N ALA A 45 0.76 1.37 -13.14
CA ALA A 45 1.72 2.40 -13.50
C ALA A 45 1.92 2.49 -15.02
N GLN A 46 2.00 1.33 -15.69
CA GLN A 46 2.12 1.26 -17.14
C GLN A 46 0.90 1.86 -17.85
N ALA A 47 -0.33 1.49 -17.46
CA ALA A 47 -1.55 2.04 -18.03
C ALA A 47 -1.63 3.56 -17.83
N LEU A 48 -1.21 4.05 -16.66
CA LEU A 48 -1.18 5.48 -16.36
C LEU A 48 -0.18 6.25 -17.23
N VAL A 49 1.01 5.68 -17.46
CA VAL A 49 2.03 6.30 -18.34
C VAL A 49 1.53 6.40 -19.77
N TYR A 50 0.84 5.37 -20.26
CA TYR A 50 0.31 5.31 -21.63
C TYR A 50 -1.11 5.88 -21.78
N GLN A 51 -1.65 6.57 -20.76
CA GLN A 51 -2.90 7.34 -20.79
C GLN A 51 -4.16 6.52 -21.06
N ASP A 52 -4.29 5.33 -20.50
CA ASP A 52 -5.53 4.56 -20.55
C ASP A 52 -6.65 5.34 -19.83
N GLY A 53 -7.71 5.69 -20.58
CA GLY A 53 -8.84 6.49 -20.08
C GLY A 53 -9.58 5.86 -18.89
N LYS A 54 -9.61 4.53 -18.79
CA LYS A 54 -10.25 3.80 -17.67
C LYS A 54 -9.49 4.03 -16.35
N THR A 55 -8.18 4.24 -16.43
CA THR A 55 -7.32 4.48 -15.27
C THR A 55 -7.68 5.78 -14.54
N LYS A 56 -8.11 6.82 -15.27
CA LYS A 56 -8.50 8.12 -14.68
C LYS A 56 -9.70 8.00 -13.72
N ALA A 57 -10.63 7.10 -13.99
CA ALA A 57 -11.78 6.90 -13.10
C ALA A 57 -11.38 6.36 -11.71
N LEU A 58 -10.35 5.52 -11.65
CA LEU A 58 -9.82 4.96 -10.40
C LEU A 58 -9.10 6.01 -9.54
N LEU A 59 -8.63 7.09 -10.15
CA LEU A 59 -7.90 8.17 -9.49
C LEU A 59 -8.78 9.24 -8.85
N ARG A 60 -10.10 9.15 -9.01
CA ARG A 60 -11.03 10.16 -8.48
C ARG A 60 -11.00 10.17 -6.95
N ARG A 61 -10.76 11.37 -6.39
CA ARG A 61 -10.81 11.62 -4.95
C ARG A 61 -12.27 11.81 -4.50
N GLU A 62 -12.60 11.24 -3.34
CA GLU A 62 -13.85 11.51 -2.64
C GLU A 62 -13.89 12.95 -2.11
N ARG A 63 -15.11 13.54 -1.99
CA ARG A 63 -15.31 14.90 -1.48
C ARG A 63 -15.24 15.01 0.05
N VAL A 64 -15.31 13.87 0.74
CA VAL A 64 -15.26 13.84 2.21
C VAL A 64 -13.82 14.12 2.69
N PRO A 65 -13.63 15.05 3.63
CA PRO A 65 -12.30 15.43 4.13
C PRO A 65 -11.50 14.26 4.73
N GLY A 66 -10.18 14.27 4.57
CA GLY A 66 -9.21 13.36 5.17
C GLY A 66 -8.18 12.85 4.17
N LEU A 67 -7.28 11.96 4.60
CA LEU A 67 -6.18 11.48 3.79
C LEU A 67 -6.64 10.60 2.62
N TYR A 68 -6.14 10.91 1.44
CA TYR A 68 -6.37 10.13 0.24
C TYR A 68 -5.05 9.64 -0.37
N GLY A 69 -4.88 8.31 -0.39
CA GLY A 69 -3.77 7.65 -1.04
C GLY A 69 -4.15 7.09 -2.40
N VAL A 70 -3.23 7.11 -3.35
CA VAL A 70 -3.35 6.39 -4.62
C VAL A 70 -2.39 5.23 -4.63
N GLN A 71 -2.91 4.00 -4.85
CA GLN A 71 -2.07 2.82 -4.93
C GLN A 71 -1.65 2.52 -6.36
N LEU A 72 -0.33 2.51 -6.61
CA LEU A 72 0.28 2.10 -7.87
C LEU A 72 0.77 0.65 -7.80
N PHE A 73 0.69 -0.07 -8.92
CA PHE A 73 1.37 -1.34 -9.10
C PHE A 73 2.14 -1.38 -10.43
N GLY A 74 3.26 -2.08 -10.41
CA GLY A 74 4.17 -2.27 -11.54
C GLY A 74 5.44 -2.96 -11.07
N LYS A 75 6.27 -3.42 -12.01
CA LYS A 75 7.53 -4.10 -11.73
C LYS A 75 8.75 -3.35 -12.27
N ASP A 76 8.53 -2.30 -13.02
CA ASP A 76 9.59 -1.52 -13.67
C ASP A 76 9.81 -0.21 -12.92
N PRO A 77 10.99 0.03 -12.32
CA PRO A 77 11.31 1.26 -11.60
C PRO A 77 11.15 2.54 -12.45
N GLU A 78 11.50 2.50 -13.74
CA GLU A 78 11.40 3.66 -14.62
C GLU A 78 9.94 4.02 -14.93
N VAL A 79 9.12 2.99 -15.13
CA VAL A 79 7.66 3.18 -15.33
C VAL A 79 7.01 3.71 -14.06
N ILE A 80 7.38 3.21 -12.89
CA ILE A 80 6.91 3.72 -11.59
C ILE A 80 7.33 5.19 -11.41
N ALA A 81 8.58 5.54 -11.69
CA ALA A 81 9.06 6.93 -11.60
C ALA A 81 8.26 7.89 -12.51
N ARG A 82 7.90 7.44 -13.71
CA ARG A 82 7.08 8.23 -14.65
C ARG A 82 5.61 8.30 -14.24
N ALA A 83 5.10 7.27 -13.58
CA ALA A 83 3.71 7.19 -13.14
C ALA A 83 3.44 8.02 -11.87
N ALA A 84 4.40 8.09 -10.95
CA ALA A 84 4.24 8.75 -9.66
C ALA A 84 3.78 10.22 -9.76
N PRO A 85 4.45 11.13 -10.48
CA PRO A 85 3.99 12.51 -10.63
C PRO A 85 2.65 12.61 -11.36
N LYS A 86 2.40 11.76 -12.37
CA LYS A 86 1.11 11.73 -13.08
C LYS A 86 -0.04 11.32 -12.17
N ALA A 87 0.18 10.33 -11.30
CA ALA A 87 -0.83 9.91 -10.33
C ALA A 87 -1.20 11.07 -9.40
N ARG A 88 -0.21 11.80 -8.91
CA ARG A 88 -0.39 12.98 -8.05
C ARG A 88 -1.14 14.10 -8.78
N GLU A 89 -0.70 14.45 -9.97
CA GLU A 89 -1.31 15.50 -10.81
C GLU A 89 -2.79 15.22 -11.09
N LEU A 90 -3.11 13.99 -11.50
CA LEU A 90 -4.47 13.61 -11.90
C LEU A 90 -5.43 13.39 -10.73
N SER A 91 -4.93 13.00 -9.56
CA SER A 91 -5.78 12.64 -8.42
C SER A 91 -5.84 13.67 -7.31
N GLY A 92 -4.81 14.51 -7.19
CA GLY A 92 -4.61 15.36 -6.01
C GLY A 92 -4.38 14.55 -4.72
N CYS A 93 -3.84 13.33 -4.80
CA CYS A 93 -3.63 12.47 -3.63
C CYS A 93 -2.66 13.10 -2.62
N ASP A 94 -2.82 12.79 -1.35
CA ASP A 94 -1.95 13.28 -0.29
C ASP A 94 -0.68 12.42 -0.17
N TYR A 95 -0.72 11.16 -0.59
CA TYR A 95 0.41 10.24 -0.64
C TYR A 95 0.22 9.17 -1.71
N LEU A 96 1.31 8.55 -2.13
CA LEU A 96 1.30 7.38 -3.02
C LEU A 96 1.54 6.11 -2.21
N ASP A 97 0.91 5.00 -2.61
CA ASP A 97 1.10 3.68 -2.02
C ASP A 97 1.57 2.69 -3.07
N LEU A 98 2.58 1.88 -2.79
CA LEU A 98 3.09 0.86 -3.69
C LEU A 98 2.52 -0.51 -3.34
N ASN A 99 1.92 -1.18 -4.32
CA ASN A 99 1.39 -2.53 -4.14
C ASN A 99 2.49 -3.59 -4.25
N MET A 100 2.85 -4.18 -3.12
CA MET A 100 3.73 -5.36 -3.04
C MET A 100 3.02 -6.54 -2.34
N GLY A 101 1.67 -6.53 -2.33
CA GLY A 101 0.88 -7.50 -1.58
C GLY A 101 -0.28 -8.15 -2.34
N CYS A 102 -0.56 -7.78 -3.59
CA CYS A 102 -1.64 -8.38 -4.38
C CYS A 102 -1.32 -9.85 -4.72
N PRO A 103 -2.15 -10.83 -4.30
CA PRO A 103 -1.88 -12.25 -4.54
C PRO A 103 -2.49 -12.77 -5.85
N THR A 104 -3.22 -11.92 -6.58
CA THR A 104 -4.01 -12.31 -7.76
C THR A 104 -3.12 -12.89 -8.85
N GLY A 105 -3.51 -14.05 -9.41
CA GLY A 105 -2.69 -14.80 -10.36
C GLY A 105 -2.24 -14.00 -11.60
N LYS A 106 -3.10 -13.11 -12.13
CA LYS A 106 -2.74 -12.25 -13.27
C LYS A 106 -1.60 -11.29 -12.91
N ILE A 107 -1.68 -10.63 -11.77
CA ILE A 107 -0.67 -9.68 -11.28
C ILE A 107 0.65 -10.40 -11.00
N VAL A 108 0.56 -11.51 -10.27
CA VAL A 108 1.74 -12.29 -9.88
C VAL A 108 2.48 -12.90 -11.07
N ARG A 109 1.75 -13.42 -12.10
CA ARG A 109 2.39 -13.93 -13.33
C ARG A 109 3.14 -12.86 -14.11
N ASN A 110 2.71 -11.60 -13.99
CA ASN A 110 3.41 -10.47 -14.58
C ASN A 110 4.66 -10.01 -13.78
N GLY A 111 4.96 -10.62 -12.64
CA GLY A 111 6.07 -10.21 -11.78
C GLY A 111 5.74 -9.03 -10.86
N GLU A 112 4.46 -8.73 -10.65
CA GLU A 112 3.96 -7.58 -9.89
C GLU A 112 3.30 -8.02 -8.57
N GLY A 113 2.96 -7.07 -7.71
CA GLY A 113 2.30 -7.35 -6.44
C GLY A 113 3.16 -8.24 -5.53
N CYS A 114 2.61 -9.36 -5.03
CA CYS A 114 3.35 -10.31 -4.19
C CYS A 114 4.59 -10.92 -4.86
N ALA A 115 4.70 -10.92 -6.19
CA ALA A 115 5.89 -11.44 -6.86
C ALA A 115 7.15 -10.67 -6.49
N LEU A 116 7.03 -9.36 -6.21
CA LEU A 116 8.12 -8.49 -5.78
C LEU A 116 8.71 -8.93 -4.42
N MET A 117 7.96 -9.62 -3.60
CA MET A 117 8.45 -10.17 -2.32
C MET A 117 9.44 -11.34 -2.51
N ARG A 118 9.63 -11.83 -3.73
CA ARG A 118 10.63 -12.86 -4.09
C ARG A 118 11.88 -12.24 -4.72
N ASP A 119 11.87 -10.93 -4.98
CA ASP A 119 12.99 -10.16 -5.53
C ASP A 119 13.10 -8.83 -4.75
N LEU A 120 13.64 -8.92 -3.55
CA LEU A 120 13.78 -7.79 -2.65
C LEU A 120 14.67 -6.67 -3.22
N PRO A 121 15.77 -6.97 -3.93
CA PRO A 121 16.54 -5.94 -4.63
C PRO A 121 15.72 -5.16 -5.67
N LEU A 122 14.86 -5.82 -6.43
CA LEU A 122 13.96 -5.14 -7.36
C LEU A 122 12.91 -4.31 -6.62
N ALA A 123 12.34 -4.85 -5.55
CA ALA A 123 11.39 -4.11 -4.72
C ALA A 123 12.02 -2.82 -4.18
N GLY A 124 13.27 -2.87 -3.69
CA GLY A 124 14.01 -1.69 -3.24
C GLY A 124 14.18 -0.65 -4.36
N ARG A 125 14.61 -1.06 -5.55
CA ARG A 125 14.74 -0.14 -6.70
C ARG A 125 13.42 0.54 -7.09
N ILE A 126 12.30 -0.20 -7.01
CA ILE A 126 10.96 0.34 -7.27
C ILE A 126 10.59 1.40 -6.22
N ILE A 127 10.85 1.12 -4.95
CA ILE A 127 10.57 2.05 -3.85
C ILE A 127 11.43 3.31 -4.01
N ALA A 128 12.74 3.17 -4.21
CA ALA A 128 13.66 4.29 -4.43
C ALA A 128 13.21 5.17 -5.61
N ALA A 129 12.82 4.54 -6.72
CA ALA A 129 12.35 5.26 -7.92
C ALA A 129 11.07 6.05 -7.66
N ALA A 130 10.11 5.46 -6.92
CA ALA A 130 8.88 6.15 -6.54
C ALA A 130 9.15 7.33 -5.59
N VAL A 131 9.95 7.11 -4.54
CA VAL A 131 10.31 8.14 -3.54
C VAL A 131 11.03 9.31 -4.20
N LYS A 132 11.98 9.02 -5.09
CA LYS A 132 12.73 10.06 -5.82
C LYS A 132 11.86 10.90 -6.76
N ALA A 133 10.85 10.27 -7.37
CA ALA A 133 10.02 10.93 -8.38
C ALA A 133 8.77 11.61 -7.81
N ALA A 134 8.30 11.18 -6.65
CA ALA A 134 7.11 11.72 -6.02
C ALA A 134 7.42 13.02 -5.24
N ASP A 135 6.52 14.00 -5.34
CA ASP A 135 6.49 15.22 -4.52
C ASP A 135 5.65 15.08 -3.25
N VAL A 136 5.16 13.87 -2.99
CA VAL A 136 4.34 13.49 -1.83
C VAL A 136 4.92 12.23 -1.16
N PRO A 137 4.61 11.98 0.13
CA PRO A 137 5.07 10.77 0.80
C PRO A 137 4.71 9.49 0.05
N VAL A 138 5.60 8.50 0.07
CA VAL A 138 5.39 7.18 -0.51
C VAL A 138 5.27 6.15 0.60
N THR A 139 4.25 5.29 0.54
CA THR A 139 4.04 4.15 1.44
C THR A 139 4.14 2.83 0.67
N VAL A 140 4.36 1.73 1.37
CA VAL A 140 4.44 0.40 0.76
C VAL A 140 3.45 -0.54 1.43
N LYS A 141 2.56 -1.17 0.64
CA LYS A 141 1.67 -2.21 1.15
C LYS A 141 2.17 -3.59 0.78
N LEU A 142 2.47 -4.40 1.78
CA LEU A 142 3.07 -5.73 1.64
C LEU A 142 2.32 -6.81 2.42
N ARG A 143 2.67 -8.07 2.20
CA ARG A 143 2.22 -9.23 2.96
C ARG A 143 3.34 -9.79 3.84
N LYS A 144 3.03 -10.80 4.68
CA LYS A 144 3.99 -11.55 5.50
C LYS A 144 5.13 -12.17 4.67
N GLY A 145 4.82 -12.66 3.49
CA GLY A 145 5.75 -13.33 2.57
C GLY A 145 5.01 -14.03 1.44
N TRP A 146 5.74 -14.81 0.64
CA TRP A 146 5.17 -15.60 -0.44
C TRP A 146 4.39 -16.81 0.12
N ASP A 147 5.01 -17.58 0.98
CA ASP A 147 4.47 -18.70 1.74
C ASP A 147 5.13 -18.77 3.13
N ASN A 148 4.84 -19.82 3.90
CA ASN A 148 5.39 -19.96 5.25
C ASN A 148 6.91 -20.24 5.27
N GLY A 149 7.47 -20.77 4.20
CA GLY A 149 8.92 -20.97 4.03
C GLY A 149 9.67 -19.73 3.52
N SER A 150 8.95 -18.71 3.08
CA SER A 150 9.50 -17.50 2.43
C SER A 150 8.91 -16.24 3.06
N VAL A 151 9.04 -16.11 4.38
CA VAL A 151 8.63 -14.93 5.15
C VAL A 151 9.69 -13.85 5.01
N CYS A 152 9.32 -12.65 4.51
CA CYS A 152 10.26 -11.58 4.24
C CYS A 152 9.74 -10.17 4.64
N ALA A 153 8.62 -10.09 5.36
CA ALA A 153 8.01 -8.80 5.70
C ALA A 153 8.96 -7.87 6.46
N VAL A 154 9.75 -8.40 7.40
CA VAL A 154 10.70 -7.62 8.19
C VAL A 154 11.81 -7.04 7.31
N GLU A 155 12.38 -7.88 6.44
CA GLU A 155 13.45 -7.47 5.52
C GLU A 155 12.95 -6.45 4.51
N LEU A 156 11.80 -6.69 3.86
CA LEU A 156 11.22 -5.75 2.91
C LEU A 156 10.84 -4.42 3.60
N ALA A 157 10.39 -4.44 4.84
CA ALA A 157 10.09 -3.21 5.59
C ALA A 157 11.36 -2.39 5.89
N ARG A 158 12.49 -3.05 6.20
CA ARG A 158 13.80 -2.39 6.36
C ARG A 158 14.24 -1.73 5.05
N ILE A 159 14.18 -2.47 3.95
CA ILE A 159 14.48 -1.95 2.61
C ILE A 159 13.58 -0.74 2.31
N ALA A 160 12.26 -0.85 2.55
CA ALA A 160 11.34 0.26 2.32
C ALA A 160 11.73 1.52 3.12
N ARG A 161 12.11 1.36 4.38
CA ARG A 161 12.59 2.45 5.23
C ARG A 161 13.91 3.03 4.71
N GLU A 162 14.86 2.22 4.33
CA GLU A 162 16.16 2.64 3.79
C GLU A 162 16.02 3.40 2.48
N GLU A 163 15.08 2.99 1.62
CA GLU A 163 14.77 3.67 0.36
C GLU A 163 13.82 4.88 0.52
N GLY A 164 13.51 5.28 1.77
CA GLY A 164 12.80 6.52 2.08
C GLY A 164 11.27 6.43 2.08
N ALA A 165 10.70 5.23 2.17
CA ALA A 165 9.26 5.10 2.37
C ALA A 165 8.81 5.75 3.69
N ALA A 166 7.70 6.48 3.66
CA ALA A 166 7.15 7.21 4.79
C ALA A 166 6.35 6.33 5.77
N ALA A 167 5.89 5.17 5.34
CA ALA A 167 5.22 4.16 6.16
C ALA A 167 5.15 2.81 5.43
N VAL A 168 4.91 1.74 6.16
CA VAL A 168 4.59 0.42 5.60
C VAL A 168 3.24 -0.08 6.12
N CYS A 169 2.45 -0.71 5.23
CA CYS A 169 1.21 -1.38 5.59
C CYS A 169 1.39 -2.90 5.45
N VAL A 170 1.31 -3.64 6.54
CA VAL A 170 1.63 -5.07 6.58
C VAL A 170 0.37 -5.91 6.75
N HIS A 171 0.04 -6.72 5.75
CA HIS A 171 -0.98 -7.76 5.90
C HIS A 171 -0.32 -9.02 6.46
N GLY A 172 -0.73 -9.45 7.67
CA GLY A 172 -0.17 -10.58 8.38
C GLY A 172 -0.50 -11.96 7.79
N ARG A 173 -0.75 -12.07 6.49
CA ARG A 173 -0.93 -13.33 5.75
C ARG A 173 0.08 -13.42 4.61
N THR A 174 0.47 -14.65 4.26
CA THR A 174 1.28 -14.90 3.07
C THR A 174 0.44 -14.78 1.79
N ARG A 175 1.11 -14.74 0.63
CA ARG A 175 0.45 -14.83 -0.67
C ARG A 175 -0.32 -16.15 -0.80
N ALA A 176 0.26 -17.27 -0.38
CA ALA A 176 -0.36 -18.59 -0.47
C ALA A 176 -1.65 -18.70 0.36
N GLN A 177 -1.71 -18.04 1.51
CA GLN A 177 -2.92 -18.00 2.34
C GLN A 177 -4.06 -17.19 1.70
N MET A 178 -3.77 -16.23 0.84
CA MET A 178 -4.75 -15.27 0.31
C MET A 178 -5.56 -14.61 1.45
N TYR A 179 -6.75 -15.15 1.77
CA TYR A 179 -7.62 -14.69 2.87
C TYR A 179 -7.93 -15.79 3.88
N SER A 180 -7.41 -17.02 3.68
CA SER A 180 -7.65 -18.15 4.57
C SER A 180 -6.86 -18.04 5.88
N GLY A 181 -7.31 -18.76 6.89
CA GLY A 181 -6.69 -18.80 8.21
C GLY A 181 -6.74 -17.46 8.95
N ARG A 182 -5.84 -17.27 9.89
CA ARG A 182 -5.72 -16.04 10.68
C ARG A 182 -4.54 -15.19 10.20
N ALA A 183 -4.68 -13.88 10.29
CA ALA A 183 -3.57 -12.97 10.13
C ALA A 183 -2.59 -13.13 11.30
N ASP A 184 -1.31 -13.18 11.00
CA ASP A 184 -0.23 -13.25 11.98
C ASP A 184 0.07 -11.84 12.49
N TRP A 185 -0.30 -11.58 13.74
CA TRP A 185 -0.06 -10.30 14.38
C TRP A 185 1.35 -10.16 14.94
N ASP A 186 2.03 -11.28 15.16
CA ASP A 186 3.39 -11.26 15.70
C ASP A 186 4.37 -10.78 14.64
N ILE A 187 4.23 -11.19 13.38
CA ILE A 187 5.05 -10.64 12.30
C ILE A 187 4.88 -9.11 12.15
N ILE A 188 3.66 -8.58 12.38
CA ILE A 188 3.43 -7.13 12.33
C ILE A 188 4.16 -6.43 13.47
N ARG A 189 4.20 -7.03 14.68
CA ARG A 189 5.00 -6.52 15.81
C ARG A 189 6.50 -6.58 15.52
N GLU A 190 6.97 -7.65 14.89
CA GLU A 190 8.37 -7.79 14.47
C GLU A 190 8.76 -6.69 13.48
N VAL A 191 7.92 -6.43 12.47
CA VAL A 191 8.12 -5.32 11.54
C VAL A 191 8.18 -4.00 12.30
N LYS A 192 7.23 -3.74 13.23
CA LYS A 192 7.22 -2.48 14.01
C LYS A 192 8.48 -2.29 14.86
N ARG A 193 9.06 -3.37 15.39
CA ARG A 193 10.33 -3.31 16.13
C ARG A 193 11.55 -3.09 15.23
N ALA A 194 11.44 -3.45 13.96
CA ALA A 194 12.54 -3.43 13.00
C ALA A 194 12.71 -2.09 12.27
N VAL A 195 11.68 -1.22 12.28
CA VAL A 195 11.69 0.07 11.59
C VAL A 195 11.18 1.19 12.49
N ASP A 196 11.67 2.41 12.27
CA ASP A 196 11.29 3.64 12.97
C ASP A 196 10.12 4.39 12.29
N ILE A 197 9.82 4.05 11.03
CA ILE A 197 8.66 4.59 10.32
C ILE A 197 7.33 3.97 10.84
N PRO A 198 6.18 4.63 10.61
CA PRO A 198 4.87 4.09 10.95
C PRO A 198 4.59 2.74 10.29
N VAL A 199 4.03 1.81 11.06
CA VAL A 199 3.56 0.51 10.57
C VAL A 199 2.04 0.45 10.69
N ILE A 200 1.37 0.30 9.57
CA ILE A 200 -0.09 0.15 9.49
C ILE A 200 -0.42 -1.33 9.51
N ALA A 201 -1.07 -1.78 10.56
CA ALA A 201 -1.51 -3.18 10.69
C ALA A 201 -2.70 -3.47 9.78
N ASN A 202 -2.62 -4.56 9.02
CA ASN A 202 -3.69 -5.01 8.14
C ASN A 202 -3.97 -6.50 8.33
N GLY A 203 -5.24 -6.89 8.22
CA GLY A 203 -5.70 -8.26 8.41
C GLY A 203 -7.13 -8.30 8.93
N THR A 204 -7.55 -9.46 9.47
CA THR A 204 -8.89 -9.61 10.05
C THR A 204 -8.93 -9.10 11.49
N PHE A 205 -9.67 -8.04 11.73
CA PHE A 205 -9.95 -7.52 13.07
C PHE A 205 -11.25 -8.15 13.60
N LEU A 206 -11.15 -9.11 14.51
CA LEU A 206 -12.29 -9.84 15.06
C LEU A 206 -12.96 -9.11 16.26
N SER A 207 -12.29 -8.14 16.85
CA SER A 207 -12.82 -7.37 17.99
C SER A 207 -12.25 -5.97 18.09
N ARG A 208 -12.91 -5.09 18.86
CA ARG A 208 -12.39 -3.74 19.16
C ARG A 208 -11.06 -3.77 19.93
N ARG A 209 -10.78 -4.82 20.71
CA ARG A 209 -9.51 -5.00 21.45
C ARG A 209 -8.32 -5.16 20.51
N MET A 210 -8.48 -5.83 19.36
CA MET A 210 -7.41 -6.03 18.39
C MET A 210 -6.93 -4.73 17.73
N ARG A 211 -7.71 -3.65 17.80
CA ARG A 211 -7.33 -2.34 17.26
C ARG A 211 -6.36 -1.56 18.17
N ARG A 212 -6.02 -2.08 19.34
CA ARG A 212 -5.12 -1.44 20.32
C ARG A 212 -3.71 -2.04 20.34
N ILE A 213 -3.37 -2.92 19.41
CA ILE A 213 -2.09 -3.65 19.40
C ILE A 213 -1.01 -2.93 18.57
N SER A 214 -1.27 -1.74 18.09
CA SER A 214 -0.30 -0.90 17.35
C SER A 214 0.26 0.19 18.23
#